data_ebd24f5e68da02a77727803c782a4bdd
#
_entry.id   ebd24f5e68da02a77727803c782a4bdd
#
_cell.length_a   1.000
_cell.length_b   1.000
_cell.length_c   1.000
_cell.angle_alpha   90.00
_cell.angle_beta   90.00
_cell.angle_gamma   90.00
#
_symmetry.space_group_name_H-M   'P 1'
#
loop_
_entity.id
_entity.type
_entity.pdbx_description
1 polymer ?
#
loop_
_entity_poly.entity_id
_entity_poly.type
_entity_poly.pdbx_seq_one_letter_code
_entity_poly.pdbx_strand_id
1 'polypeptide(L)'
;MNLLEQITDYAVNLQLEDIPAEAVDLAKVIIYDSIGTGLGGYQRALGQNAARYATTVMAGDEATLLGSGARSSLEGATFANAVMVKILGMDDSHRQAGHIASQVVPALLAVAEVYGATGEDILVATVAAYDFAVRLGRQVRPTHRERGFDMKGTVGALSTALTVARCAGFDRERMLNTIALAADMASGTEQYVYDGGRCDTKDLISGFAARNAVFAMRLAEADFYGPRSALDGSYGYFSAFGAGFDPEMFADLGEEFAILGTAFKPHGGCRHTHQAIDAVQAILSQGALDTTEIQRIDLGTYGYATRPIFRVDPNPVSREVAGLSIRTSTAVALKHGSAWPHNFSDWDEPEVRRLRNLIDVQVDPEIEVRYPDSNGCRLSVTMANGEVRSAFLPNMKGEPEFRMTDAELRTKFSVLTRDLFPQERADAIYAVCNELEMLDQIGELTQLCAAAESVTA
;
A
#
# COMPACT_ATOMS: atom_id res chain seq x y z
N MET A 1 -9.30 2.10 32.43
CA MET A 1 -8.26 1.99 31.38
C MET A 1 -8.75 2.89 30.25
N ASN A 2 -7.96 3.84 29.79
CA ASN A 2 -8.30 4.61 28.60
C ASN A 2 -7.95 3.81 27.34
N LEU A 3 -8.37 4.27 26.16
CA LEU A 3 -8.16 3.53 24.91
C LEU A 3 -6.68 3.31 24.59
N LEU A 4 -5.84 4.32 24.80
CA LEU A 4 -4.41 4.23 24.50
C LEU A 4 -3.73 3.15 25.36
N GLU A 5 -4.13 3.04 26.64
CA GLU A 5 -3.68 1.97 27.55
C GLU A 5 -4.14 0.59 27.06
N GLN A 6 -5.39 0.45 26.63
CA GLN A 6 -5.94 -0.80 26.12
C GLN A 6 -5.18 -1.29 24.88
N ILE A 7 -4.93 -0.40 23.92
CA ILE A 7 -4.19 -0.71 22.70
C ILE A 7 -2.74 -1.09 23.01
N THR A 8 -2.10 -0.37 23.93
CA THR A 8 -0.73 -0.65 24.35
C THR A 8 -0.64 -2.00 25.04
N ASP A 9 -1.57 -2.30 25.96
CA ASP A 9 -1.62 -3.59 26.65
C ASP A 9 -1.82 -4.75 25.67
N TYR A 10 -2.70 -4.59 24.68
CA TYR A 10 -2.84 -5.56 23.60
C TYR A 10 -1.52 -5.79 22.85
N ALA A 11 -0.90 -4.72 22.35
CA ALA A 11 0.28 -4.83 21.50
C ALA A 11 1.53 -5.37 22.24
N VAL A 12 1.69 -5.06 23.52
CA VAL A 12 2.80 -5.57 24.35
C VAL A 12 2.63 -7.06 24.66
N ASN A 13 1.40 -7.51 24.92
CA ASN A 13 1.13 -8.87 25.35
C ASN A 13 0.91 -9.87 24.21
N LEU A 14 0.60 -9.40 22.99
CA LEU A 14 0.37 -10.27 21.83
C LEU A 14 1.63 -11.09 21.53
N GLN A 15 1.47 -12.42 21.43
CA GLN A 15 2.52 -13.36 21.06
C GLN A 15 2.17 -14.06 19.74
N LEU A 16 3.17 -14.69 19.10
CA LEU A 16 2.96 -15.36 17.82
C LEU A 16 1.94 -16.52 17.94
N GLU A 17 1.96 -17.25 19.04
CA GLU A 17 1.03 -18.34 19.32
C GLU A 17 -0.43 -17.91 19.50
N ASP A 18 -0.70 -16.64 19.78
CA ASP A 18 -2.05 -16.08 19.90
C ASP A 18 -2.66 -15.77 18.51
N ILE A 19 -1.83 -15.76 17.47
CA ILE A 19 -2.20 -15.32 16.12
C ILE A 19 -2.55 -16.54 15.27
N PRO A 20 -3.74 -16.57 14.61
CA PRO A 20 -4.07 -17.64 13.68
C PRO A 20 -3.07 -17.76 12.54
N ALA A 21 -2.73 -18.99 12.15
CA ALA A 21 -1.76 -19.27 11.08
C ALA A 21 -2.04 -18.49 9.79
N GLU A 22 -3.31 -18.35 9.39
CA GLU A 22 -3.71 -17.57 8.21
C GLU A 22 -3.31 -16.09 8.32
N ALA A 23 -3.39 -15.50 9.51
CA ALA A 23 -2.99 -14.10 9.74
C ALA A 23 -1.45 -13.96 9.72
N VAL A 24 -0.72 -14.95 10.25
CA VAL A 24 0.75 -15.02 10.18
C VAL A 24 1.19 -15.15 8.71
N ASP A 25 0.61 -16.07 7.96
CA ASP A 25 0.94 -16.26 6.54
C ASP A 25 0.66 -14.98 5.73
N LEU A 26 -0.44 -14.28 6.03
CA LEU A 26 -0.76 -13.04 5.36
C LEU A 26 0.23 -11.91 5.72
N ALA A 27 0.72 -11.85 6.97
CA ALA A 27 1.77 -10.91 7.36
C ALA A 27 3.07 -11.14 6.57
N LYS A 28 3.48 -12.41 6.35
CA LYS A 28 4.61 -12.77 5.49
C LYS A 28 4.41 -12.25 4.06
N VAL A 29 3.21 -12.46 3.49
CA VAL A 29 2.87 -11.98 2.15
C VAL A 29 2.91 -10.46 2.07
N ILE A 30 2.41 -9.74 3.08
CA ILE A 30 2.46 -8.28 3.15
C ILE A 30 3.90 -7.77 3.12
N ILE A 31 4.79 -8.39 3.89
CA ILE A 31 6.20 -8.02 3.95
C ILE A 31 6.88 -8.28 2.60
N TYR A 32 6.69 -9.48 2.04
CA TYR A 32 7.22 -9.85 0.72
C TYR A 32 6.75 -8.91 -0.40
N ASP A 33 5.45 -8.63 -0.46
CA ASP A 33 4.85 -7.75 -1.46
C ASP A 33 5.37 -6.31 -1.32
N SER A 34 5.54 -5.83 -0.09
CA SER A 34 6.07 -4.50 0.20
C SER A 34 7.54 -4.36 -0.20
N ILE A 35 8.36 -5.39 0.03
CA ILE A 35 9.75 -5.43 -0.44
C ILE A 35 9.77 -5.34 -1.97
N GLY A 36 8.97 -6.14 -2.67
CA GLY A 36 8.89 -6.13 -4.13
C GLY A 36 8.47 -4.77 -4.68
N THR A 37 7.46 -4.13 -4.07
CA THR A 37 7.02 -2.78 -4.48
C THR A 37 8.07 -1.72 -4.18
N GLY A 38 8.78 -1.82 -3.05
CA GLY A 38 9.88 -0.93 -2.68
C GLY A 38 11.05 -1.00 -3.65
N LEU A 39 11.49 -2.21 -3.99
CA LEU A 39 12.55 -2.46 -4.97
C LEU A 39 12.16 -1.95 -6.36
N GLY A 40 10.93 -2.20 -6.80
CA GLY A 40 10.40 -1.65 -8.04
C GLY A 40 10.31 -0.12 -8.02
N GLY A 41 9.98 0.46 -6.86
CA GLY A 41 9.92 1.90 -6.64
C GLY A 41 11.29 2.58 -6.65
N TYR A 42 12.32 1.92 -6.13
CA TYR A 42 13.71 2.40 -6.21
C TYR A 42 14.16 2.69 -7.65
N GLN A 43 13.70 1.92 -8.63
CA GLN A 43 14.02 2.11 -10.04
C GLN A 43 13.38 3.37 -10.66
N ARG A 44 12.53 4.09 -9.93
CA ARG A 44 11.87 5.31 -10.39
C ARG A 44 12.65 6.54 -9.96
N ALA A 45 12.59 7.61 -10.77
CA ALA A 45 13.28 8.85 -10.48
C ALA A 45 12.97 9.41 -9.08
N LEU A 46 11.69 9.34 -8.65
CA LEU A 46 11.30 9.78 -7.31
C LEU A 46 11.89 8.88 -6.21
N GLY A 47 11.97 7.56 -6.43
CA GLY A 47 12.61 6.62 -5.50
C GLY A 47 14.11 6.90 -5.35
N GLN A 48 14.81 7.11 -6.47
CA GLN A 48 16.22 7.50 -6.46
C GLN A 48 16.45 8.88 -5.81
N ASN A 49 15.51 9.82 -6.01
CA ASN A 49 15.55 11.11 -5.33
C ASN A 49 15.38 10.94 -3.81
N ALA A 50 14.45 10.09 -3.37
CA ALA A 50 14.25 9.80 -1.95
C ALA A 50 15.51 9.13 -1.33
N ALA A 51 16.11 8.15 -2.02
CA ALA A 51 17.36 7.51 -1.59
C ALA A 51 18.51 8.51 -1.49
N ARG A 52 18.69 9.36 -2.50
CA ARG A 52 19.71 10.41 -2.47
C ARG A 52 19.48 11.41 -1.33
N TYR A 53 18.23 11.82 -1.10
CA TYR A 53 17.90 12.71 0.03
C TYR A 53 18.24 12.06 1.37
N ALA A 54 17.90 10.79 1.54
CA ALA A 54 18.20 10.02 2.74
C ALA A 54 19.72 9.94 3.00
N THR A 55 20.52 9.67 1.98
CA THR A 55 21.98 9.52 2.13
C THR A 55 22.74 10.85 2.26
N THR A 56 22.17 11.97 1.80
CA THR A 56 22.87 13.27 1.80
C THR A 56 22.38 14.24 2.88
N VAL A 57 21.06 14.28 3.12
CA VAL A 57 20.45 15.23 4.07
C VAL A 57 20.14 14.55 5.41
N MET A 58 19.69 13.29 5.36
CA MET A 58 19.40 12.47 6.54
C MET A 58 20.48 11.39 6.74
N ALA A 59 21.74 11.76 6.46
CA ALA A 59 22.87 10.85 6.47
C ALA A 59 23.07 10.16 7.84
N GLY A 60 23.53 8.92 7.80
CA GLY A 60 23.81 8.08 8.95
C GLY A 60 24.25 6.68 8.50
N ASP A 61 24.55 5.82 9.46
CA ASP A 61 24.95 4.43 9.22
C ASP A 61 24.13 3.48 10.12
N GLU A 62 22.81 3.70 10.17
CA GLU A 62 21.93 2.94 11.07
C GLU A 62 21.10 1.89 10.35
N ALA A 63 20.50 2.21 9.19
CA ALA A 63 19.58 1.32 8.51
C ALA A 63 19.76 1.31 6.99
N THR A 64 19.35 0.23 6.34
CA THR A 64 19.58 -0.06 4.93
C THR A 64 18.47 0.51 4.05
N LEU A 65 18.85 1.12 2.91
CA LEU A 65 17.97 1.53 1.83
C LEU A 65 17.72 0.37 0.88
N LEU A 66 16.45 0.05 0.65
CA LEU A 66 16.04 -0.95 -0.35
C LEU A 66 16.56 -0.56 -1.74
N GLY A 67 17.00 -1.54 -2.50
CA GLY A 67 17.53 -1.38 -3.85
C GLY A 67 18.99 -0.95 -3.89
N SER A 68 19.40 0.15 -3.27
CA SER A 68 20.80 0.58 -3.28
C SER A 68 21.70 -0.17 -2.30
N GLY A 69 21.16 -0.67 -1.20
CA GLY A 69 21.96 -1.19 -0.08
C GLY A 69 22.73 -0.12 0.69
N ALA A 70 22.60 1.16 0.31
CA ALA A 70 23.26 2.26 1.02
C ALA A 70 22.70 2.43 2.43
N ARG A 71 23.50 3.00 3.33
CA ARG A 71 23.12 3.25 4.72
C ARG A 71 22.64 4.69 4.90
N SER A 72 21.73 4.89 5.83
CA SER A 72 21.21 6.22 6.22
C SER A 72 20.92 6.24 7.73
N SER A 73 20.52 7.40 8.26
CA SER A 73 19.90 7.44 9.58
C SER A 73 18.61 6.58 9.58
N LEU A 74 18.18 6.14 10.75
CA LEU A 74 16.96 5.34 10.89
C LEU A 74 15.76 6.06 10.27
N GLU A 75 15.58 7.34 10.56
CA GLU A 75 14.52 8.19 10.00
C GLU A 75 14.67 8.36 8.48
N GLY A 76 15.91 8.48 7.98
CA GLY A 76 16.19 8.64 6.56
C GLY A 76 15.88 7.37 5.76
N ALA A 77 16.33 6.21 6.23
CA ALA A 77 16.03 4.93 5.61
C ALA A 77 14.52 4.64 5.62
N THR A 78 13.87 4.86 6.76
CA THR A 78 12.42 4.69 6.92
C THR A 78 11.66 5.58 5.93
N PHE A 79 12.01 6.87 5.85
CA PHE A 79 11.38 7.81 4.91
C PHE A 79 11.52 7.35 3.46
N ALA A 80 12.74 7.09 3.02
CA ALA A 80 13.00 6.76 1.62
C ALA A 80 12.38 5.42 1.21
N ASN A 81 12.49 4.38 2.05
CA ASN A 81 11.90 3.08 1.78
C ASN A 81 10.36 3.16 1.72
N ALA A 82 9.72 3.95 2.59
CA ALA A 82 8.27 4.15 2.57
C ALA A 82 7.79 4.87 1.28
N VAL A 83 8.53 5.88 0.83
CA VAL A 83 8.28 6.52 -0.47
C VAL A 83 8.41 5.51 -1.61
N MET A 84 9.48 4.69 -1.61
CA MET A 84 9.70 3.67 -2.65
C MET A 84 8.59 2.63 -2.70
N VAL A 85 8.12 2.12 -1.57
CA VAL A 85 6.99 1.18 -1.52
C VAL A 85 5.74 1.78 -2.14
N LYS A 86 5.51 3.09 -1.96
CA LYS A 86 4.28 3.78 -2.41
C LYS A 86 4.25 4.17 -3.88
N ILE A 87 5.39 4.52 -4.49
CA ILE A 87 5.50 5.16 -5.82
C ILE A 87 4.76 4.41 -6.93
N LEU A 88 4.82 3.08 -6.94
CA LEU A 88 4.19 2.28 -7.99
C LEU A 88 2.67 2.19 -7.87
N GLY A 89 2.13 2.55 -6.70
CA GLY A 89 0.72 2.37 -6.38
C GLY A 89 0.28 0.91 -6.38
N MET A 90 1.22 -0.02 -6.17
CA MET A 90 0.99 -1.48 -6.15
C MET A 90 1.09 -2.09 -4.75
N ASP A 91 1.31 -1.26 -3.74
CA ASP A 91 1.22 -1.64 -2.33
C ASP A 91 -0.18 -2.17 -1.96
N ASP A 92 -0.29 -2.77 -0.79
CA ASP A 92 -1.54 -3.31 -0.25
C ASP A 92 -2.70 -2.29 -0.24
N SER A 93 -3.86 -2.78 0.07
CA SER A 93 -4.97 -1.91 0.50
C SER A 93 -5.92 -2.65 1.42
N HIS A 94 -6.56 -1.89 2.32
CA HIS A 94 -7.62 -2.39 3.19
C HIS A 94 -8.84 -1.48 3.06
N ARG A 95 -10.06 -2.06 2.93
CA ARG A 95 -11.30 -1.30 2.71
C ARG A 95 -11.53 -0.24 3.79
N GLN A 96 -11.13 -0.48 5.03
CA GLN A 96 -11.37 0.41 6.17
C GLN A 96 -10.22 1.40 6.40
N ALA A 97 -8.97 1.02 6.17
CA ALA A 97 -7.79 1.80 6.54
C ALA A 97 -6.95 2.31 5.36
N GLY A 98 -7.32 1.96 4.12
CA GLY A 98 -6.57 2.36 2.93
C GLY A 98 -5.26 1.58 2.77
N HIS A 99 -4.14 2.27 2.64
CA HIS A 99 -2.81 1.69 2.43
C HIS A 99 -2.05 1.66 3.76
N ILE A 100 -1.73 0.49 4.28
CA ILE A 100 -1.07 0.31 5.59
C ILE A 100 0.39 -0.07 5.41
N ALA A 101 0.68 -1.02 4.52
CA ALA A 101 2.02 -1.58 4.36
C ALA A 101 3.07 -0.54 3.99
N SER A 102 2.72 0.47 3.18
CA SER A 102 3.69 1.46 2.70
C SER A 102 4.30 2.35 3.79
N GLN A 103 3.69 2.44 4.98
CA GLN A 103 4.27 3.10 6.15
C GLN A 103 4.86 2.08 7.12
N VAL A 104 4.12 1.01 7.40
CA VAL A 104 4.43 0.04 8.44
C VAL A 104 5.66 -0.79 8.08
N VAL A 105 5.69 -1.45 6.92
CA VAL A 105 6.76 -2.40 6.60
C VAL A 105 8.14 -1.74 6.47
N PRO A 106 8.30 -0.60 5.78
CA PRO A 106 9.60 0.07 5.71
C PRO A 106 10.16 0.52 7.06
N ALA A 107 9.28 1.02 7.94
CA ALA A 107 9.67 1.41 9.30
C ALA A 107 10.05 0.20 10.14
N LEU A 108 9.25 -0.87 10.04
CA LEU A 108 9.47 -2.13 10.73
C LEU A 108 10.83 -2.74 10.38
N LEU A 109 11.14 -2.87 9.07
CA LEU A 109 12.41 -3.44 8.61
C LEU A 109 13.61 -2.60 9.09
N ALA A 110 13.51 -1.27 9.01
CA ALA A 110 14.58 -0.38 9.44
C ALA A 110 14.79 -0.44 10.98
N VAL A 111 13.71 -0.44 11.76
CA VAL A 111 13.80 -0.56 13.23
C VAL A 111 14.29 -1.94 13.64
N ALA A 112 13.84 -3.00 13.00
CA ALA A 112 14.32 -4.37 13.27
C ALA A 112 15.83 -4.51 13.05
N GLU A 113 16.37 -3.87 12.01
CA GLU A 113 17.81 -3.85 11.74
C GLU A 113 18.61 -3.15 12.85
N VAL A 114 18.08 -2.05 13.39
CA VAL A 114 18.76 -1.24 14.43
C VAL A 114 18.62 -1.85 15.82
N TYR A 115 17.45 -2.37 16.15
CA TYR A 115 17.14 -2.88 17.49
C TYR A 115 17.31 -4.39 17.64
N GLY A 116 17.61 -5.11 16.54
CA GLY A 116 17.87 -6.55 16.54
C GLY A 116 16.62 -7.40 16.76
N ALA A 117 15.46 -6.94 16.24
CA ALA A 117 14.23 -7.71 16.34
C ALA A 117 14.28 -8.98 15.47
N THR A 118 13.66 -10.04 15.96
CA THR A 118 13.54 -11.33 15.26
C THR A 118 12.42 -11.30 14.21
N GLY A 119 12.37 -12.32 13.36
CA GLY A 119 11.26 -12.48 12.42
C GLY A 119 9.91 -12.68 13.12
N GLU A 120 9.87 -13.33 14.29
CA GLU A 120 8.65 -13.43 15.11
C GLU A 120 8.17 -12.06 15.59
N ASP A 121 9.08 -11.21 16.09
CA ASP A 121 8.73 -9.84 16.51
C ASP A 121 8.15 -9.02 15.37
N ILE A 122 8.70 -9.18 14.16
CA ILE A 122 8.24 -8.53 12.94
C ILE A 122 6.83 -8.98 12.56
N LEU A 123 6.55 -10.28 12.62
CA LEU A 123 5.23 -10.83 12.30
C LEU A 123 4.17 -10.33 13.29
N VAL A 124 4.46 -10.44 14.59
CA VAL A 124 3.56 -9.96 15.65
C VAL A 124 3.30 -8.46 15.52
N ALA A 125 4.35 -7.65 15.31
CA ALA A 125 4.22 -6.21 15.13
C ALA A 125 3.39 -5.85 13.87
N THR A 126 3.53 -6.63 12.78
CA THR A 126 2.74 -6.44 11.56
C THR A 126 1.25 -6.70 11.83
N VAL A 127 0.90 -7.80 12.49
CA VAL A 127 -0.49 -8.13 12.80
C VAL A 127 -1.11 -7.06 13.70
N ALA A 128 -0.42 -6.68 14.78
CA ALA A 128 -0.88 -5.64 15.70
C ALA A 128 -1.09 -4.28 15.00
N ALA A 129 -0.20 -3.93 14.04
CA ALA A 129 -0.33 -2.72 13.25
C ALA A 129 -1.61 -2.68 12.42
N TYR A 130 -1.95 -3.79 11.76
CA TYR A 130 -3.15 -3.89 10.93
C TYR A 130 -4.41 -3.85 11.78
N ASP A 131 -4.44 -4.54 12.91
CA ASP A 131 -5.55 -4.51 13.84
C ASP A 131 -5.82 -3.09 14.34
N PHE A 132 -4.78 -2.38 14.72
CA PHE A 132 -4.91 -1.00 15.15
C PHE A 132 -5.31 -0.06 14.00
N ALA A 133 -4.64 -0.15 12.84
CA ALA A 133 -4.94 0.68 11.67
C ALA A 133 -6.38 0.54 11.20
N VAL A 134 -6.91 -0.69 11.16
CA VAL A 134 -8.27 -0.95 10.68
C VAL A 134 -9.31 -0.38 11.62
N ARG A 135 -9.12 -0.50 12.92
CA ARG A 135 -10.02 0.08 13.94
C ARG A 135 -9.96 1.60 13.93
N LEU A 136 -8.77 2.19 13.84
CA LEU A 136 -8.63 3.65 13.62
C LEU A 136 -9.36 4.09 12.35
N GLY A 137 -9.17 3.37 11.25
CA GLY A 137 -9.81 3.67 9.98
C GLY A 137 -11.33 3.58 10.04
N ARG A 138 -11.90 2.52 10.66
CA ARG A 138 -13.33 2.38 10.90
C ARG A 138 -13.89 3.59 11.67
N GLN A 139 -13.17 4.03 12.72
CA GLN A 139 -13.59 5.12 13.58
C GLN A 139 -13.60 6.49 12.87
N VAL A 140 -12.58 6.81 12.08
CA VAL A 140 -12.45 8.15 11.48
C VAL A 140 -13.12 8.27 10.12
N ARG A 141 -13.28 7.17 9.37
CA ARG A 141 -13.66 7.13 7.96
C ARG A 141 -14.93 7.93 7.59
N PRO A 142 -16.03 7.92 8.36
CA PRO A 142 -17.25 8.58 7.94
C PRO A 142 -17.06 10.07 7.58
N THR A 143 -16.18 10.79 8.28
CA THR A 143 -15.99 12.23 8.09
C THR A 143 -14.58 12.61 7.65
N HIS A 144 -13.60 11.74 7.83
CA HIS A 144 -12.19 12.01 7.61
C HIS A 144 -11.90 12.48 6.18
N ARG A 145 -12.37 11.73 5.20
CA ARG A 145 -12.14 12.03 3.79
C ARG A 145 -12.93 13.26 3.31
N GLU A 146 -14.13 13.47 3.83
CA GLU A 146 -14.93 14.65 3.51
C GLU A 146 -14.24 15.94 3.98
N ARG A 147 -13.44 15.83 5.05
CA ARG A 147 -12.60 16.92 5.57
C ARG A 147 -11.26 17.04 4.85
N GLY A 148 -10.99 16.18 3.86
CA GLY A 148 -9.81 16.24 3.00
C GLY A 148 -8.55 15.63 3.60
N PHE A 149 -8.65 14.78 4.63
CA PHE A 149 -7.49 14.09 5.20
C PHE A 149 -7.14 12.80 4.46
N ASP A 150 -5.85 12.48 4.42
CA ASP A 150 -5.31 11.24 3.87
C ASP A 150 -5.00 10.24 4.99
N MET A 151 -5.61 9.06 4.92
CA MET A 151 -5.42 8.00 5.92
C MET A 151 -3.97 7.54 6.07
N LYS A 152 -3.16 7.62 5.02
CA LYS A 152 -1.73 7.27 5.10
C LYS A 152 -1.01 8.12 6.14
N GLY A 153 -1.31 9.42 6.18
CA GLY A 153 -0.66 10.36 7.07
C GLY A 153 -1.26 10.42 8.47
N THR A 154 -2.50 10.00 8.63
CA THR A 154 -3.22 10.04 9.92
C THR A 154 -3.27 8.65 10.57
N VAL A 155 -4.00 7.70 10.00
CA VAL A 155 -4.06 6.30 10.48
C VAL A 155 -2.69 5.63 10.40
N GLY A 156 -1.98 5.81 9.27
CA GLY A 156 -0.65 5.23 9.03
C GLY A 156 0.40 5.70 10.04
N ALA A 157 0.38 6.95 10.47
CA ALA A 157 1.32 7.46 11.46
C ALA A 157 1.19 6.73 12.82
N LEU A 158 -0.05 6.54 13.32
CA LEU A 158 -0.29 5.91 14.60
C LEU A 158 -0.03 4.40 14.56
N SER A 159 -0.51 3.72 13.51
CA SER A 159 -0.27 2.28 13.36
C SER A 159 1.22 1.96 13.22
N THR A 160 1.97 2.79 12.49
CA THR A 160 3.43 2.65 12.39
C THR A 160 4.11 2.92 13.73
N ALA A 161 3.64 3.89 14.53
CA ALA A 161 4.19 4.18 15.85
C ALA A 161 4.06 2.99 16.82
N LEU A 162 2.89 2.33 16.83
CA LEU A 162 2.70 1.08 17.57
C LEU A 162 3.68 0.01 17.08
N THR A 163 3.79 -0.17 15.76
CA THR A 163 4.63 -1.18 15.13
C THR A 163 6.09 -1.02 15.51
N VAL A 164 6.65 0.19 15.36
CA VAL A 164 8.08 0.44 15.63
C VAL A 164 8.39 0.30 17.12
N ALA A 165 7.49 0.73 18.01
CA ALA A 165 7.67 0.56 19.45
C ALA A 165 7.64 -0.93 19.85
N ARG A 166 6.71 -1.73 19.27
CA ARG A 166 6.65 -3.18 19.50
C ARG A 166 7.90 -3.89 18.98
N CYS A 167 8.34 -3.55 17.76
CA CYS A 167 9.53 -4.11 17.15
C CYS A 167 10.82 -3.74 17.90
N ALA A 168 10.92 -2.52 18.46
CA ALA A 168 12.05 -2.11 19.28
C ALA A 168 12.06 -2.74 20.69
N GLY A 169 11.08 -3.58 21.03
CA GLY A 169 10.96 -4.21 22.33
C GLY A 169 10.66 -3.22 23.47
N PHE A 170 9.98 -2.11 23.17
CA PHE A 170 9.64 -1.11 24.17
C PHE A 170 8.64 -1.66 25.20
N ASP A 171 8.84 -1.27 26.45
CA ASP A 171 7.89 -1.52 27.50
C ASP A 171 6.57 -0.73 27.26
N ARG A 172 5.58 -1.06 28.08
CA ARG A 172 4.24 -0.44 28.05
C ARG A 172 4.29 1.10 28.05
N GLU A 173 5.11 1.69 28.88
CA GLU A 173 5.15 3.14 29.08
C GLU A 173 5.78 3.84 27.87
N ARG A 174 6.87 3.32 27.35
CA ARG A 174 7.53 3.86 26.15
C ARG A 174 6.67 3.67 24.89
N MET A 175 6.00 2.53 24.74
CA MET A 175 5.07 2.31 23.62
C MET A 175 3.90 3.29 23.67
N LEU A 176 3.29 3.47 24.84
CA LEU A 176 2.21 4.44 25.05
C LEU A 176 2.64 5.86 24.64
N ASN A 177 3.82 6.30 25.09
CA ASN A 177 4.34 7.62 24.75
C ASN A 177 4.66 7.73 23.26
N THR A 178 5.17 6.67 22.60
CA THR A 178 5.41 6.65 21.16
C THR A 178 4.13 6.91 20.39
N ILE A 179 3.04 6.22 20.71
CA ILE A 179 1.74 6.39 20.04
C ILE A 179 1.16 7.79 20.33
N ALA A 180 1.26 8.25 21.58
CA ALA A 180 0.74 9.56 21.98
C ALA A 180 1.45 10.72 21.28
N LEU A 181 2.79 10.66 21.17
CA LEU A 181 3.59 11.65 20.44
C LEU A 181 3.31 11.60 18.92
N ALA A 182 3.13 10.41 18.35
CA ALA A 182 2.80 10.26 16.95
C ALA A 182 1.41 10.83 16.60
N ALA A 183 0.46 10.80 17.53
CA ALA A 183 -0.87 11.38 17.34
C ALA A 183 -0.82 12.88 17.06
N ASP A 184 0.08 13.61 17.72
CA ASP A 184 0.29 15.06 17.50
C ASP A 184 1.00 15.36 16.17
N MET A 185 1.67 14.38 15.59
CA MET A 185 2.36 14.50 14.30
C MET A 185 1.55 13.92 13.13
N ALA A 186 0.36 13.39 13.39
CA ALA A 186 -0.53 12.86 12.37
C ALA A 186 -1.00 13.99 11.44
N SER A 187 -0.82 13.82 10.13
CA SER A 187 -1.12 14.86 9.14
C SER A 187 -1.25 14.28 7.73
N GLY A 188 -1.58 15.14 6.78
CA GLY A 188 -1.67 14.82 5.36
C GLY A 188 -3.06 15.09 4.78
N THR A 189 -3.09 15.67 3.59
CA THR A 189 -4.33 16.02 2.90
C THR A 189 -4.40 15.38 1.53
N GLU A 190 -5.63 15.15 1.02
CA GLU A 190 -5.87 14.63 -0.33
C GLU A 190 -5.88 15.72 -1.42
N GLN A 191 -5.42 16.96 -1.15
CA GLN A 191 -5.42 18.04 -2.13
C GLN A 191 -4.68 17.67 -3.43
N TYR A 192 -3.62 16.86 -3.34
CA TYR A 192 -2.86 16.37 -4.50
C TYR A 192 -3.73 15.65 -5.54
N VAL A 193 -4.90 15.16 -5.14
CA VAL A 193 -5.86 14.48 -6.01
C VAL A 193 -6.51 15.45 -7.01
N TYR A 194 -6.64 16.72 -6.63
CA TYR A 194 -7.40 17.74 -7.35
C TYR A 194 -6.52 18.76 -8.09
N ASP A 195 -5.23 18.83 -7.79
CA ASP A 195 -4.35 19.88 -8.34
C ASP A 195 -3.92 19.66 -9.79
N GLY A 196 -4.07 18.46 -10.35
CA GLY A 196 -3.89 18.20 -11.79
C GLY A 196 -2.48 18.43 -12.37
N GLY A 197 -1.49 18.81 -11.55
CA GLY A 197 -0.11 19.08 -11.95
C GLY A 197 0.87 18.04 -11.42
N ARG A 198 2.18 18.32 -11.60
CA ARG A 198 3.23 17.51 -10.97
C ARG A 198 3.16 17.68 -9.45
N CYS A 199 2.85 16.62 -8.74
CA CYS A 199 2.77 16.60 -7.30
C CYS A 199 3.25 15.25 -6.75
N ASP A 200 4.33 15.27 -5.97
CA ASP A 200 4.91 14.07 -5.38
C ASP A 200 4.30 13.75 -3.99
N THR A 201 3.48 14.65 -3.44
CA THR A 201 2.92 14.55 -2.08
C THR A 201 2.16 13.25 -1.83
N LYS A 202 1.42 12.75 -2.84
CA LYS A 202 0.70 11.47 -2.77
C LYS A 202 1.59 10.32 -2.25
N ASP A 203 2.84 10.27 -2.71
CA ASP A 203 3.77 9.20 -2.39
C ASP A 203 4.64 9.57 -1.17
N LEU A 204 4.94 10.85 -0.98
CA LEU A 204 5.69 11.37 0.16
C LEU A 204 4.94 11.25 1.49
N ILE A 205 3.61 11.25 1.51
CA ILE A 205 2.81 11.12 2.76
C ILE A 205 3.15 9.82 3.49
N SER A 206 3.38 8.70 2.77
CA SER A 206 3.82 7.45 3.39
C SER A 206 5.18 7.61 4.09
N GLY A 207 6.13 8.29 3.43
CA GLY A 207 7.44 8.60 4.02
C GLY A 207 7.34 9.51 5.24
N PHE A 208 6.47 10.53 5.19
CA PHE A 208 6.25 11.44 6.33
C PHE A 208 5.69 10.69 7.54
N ALA A 209 4.65 9.86 7.33
CA ALA A 209 4.03 9.10 8.40
C ALA A 209 5.02 8.11 9.05
N ALA A 210 5.74 7.33 8.23
CA ALA A 210 6.72 6.37 8.70
C ALA A 210 7.87 7.03 9.48
N ARG A 211 8.46 8.11 8.92
CA ARG A 211 9.50 8.89 9.61
C ARG A 211 8.99 9.50 10.92
N ASN A 212 7.78 10.08 10.93
CA ASN A 212 7.22 10.68 12.14
C ASN A 212 7.00 9.65 13.25
N ALA A 213 6.60 8.42 12.89
CA ALA A 213 6.46 7.32 13.84
C ALA A 213 7.81 6.94 14.47
N VAL A 214 8.87 6.81 13.67
CA VAL A 214 10.24 6.56 14.17
C VAL A 214 10.74 7.73 15.02
N PHE A 215 10.49 8.96 14.61
CA PHE A 215 10.86 10.14 15.38
C PHE A 215 10.12 10.17 16.74
N ALA A 216 8.83 9.84 16.78
CA ALA A 216 8.08 9.70 18.04
C ALA A 216 8.67 8.61 18.94
N MET A 217 9.08 7.47 18.35
CA MET A 217 9.75 6.38 19.06
C MET A 217 11.06 6.85 19.71
N ARG A 218 11.92 7.57 18.96
CA ARG A 218 13.18 8.14 19.47
C ARG A 218 12.94 9.18 20.58
N LEU A 219 11.87 9.98 20.47
CA LEU A 219 11.48 10.91 21.54
C LEU A 219 11.05 10.17 22.80
N ALA A 220 10.23 9.12 22.69
CA ALA A 220 9.83 8.32 23.82
C ALA A 220 11.02 7.58 24.47
N GLU A 221 11.98 7.12 23.68
CA GLU A 221 13.24 6.53 24.15
C GLU A 221 14.08 7.54 24.94
N ALA A 222 14.03 8.83 24.56
CA ALA A 222 14.69 9.95 25.23
C ALA A 222 13.84 10.58 26.37
N ASP A 223 12.86 9.84 26.91
CA ASP A 223 11.98 10.22 28.01
C ASP A 223 11.12 11.48 27.75
N PHE A 224 10.68 11.70 26.51
CA PHE A 224 9.62 12.63 26.19
C PHE A 224 8.25 11.95 26.32
N TYR A 225 7.25 12.70 26.78
CA TYR A 225 5.93 12.18 27.12
C TYR A 225 4.84 12.85 26.31
N GLY A 226 3.91 12.06 25.77
CA GLY A 226 2.69 12.52 25.13
C GLY A 226 1.48 12.52 26.09
N PRO A 227 0.35 13.13 25.70
CA PRO A 227 -0.84 13.15 26.54
C PRO A 227 -1.48 11.75 26.64
N ARG A 228 -1.84 11.33 27.85
CA ARG A 228 -2.46 10.03 28.13
C ARG A 228 -3.78 9.81 27.38
N SER A 229 -4.52 10.87 27.10
CA SER A 229 -5.77 10.86 26.33
C SER A 229 -5.58 11.33 24.88
N ALA A 230 -4.40 11.05 24.28
CA ALA A 230 -4.08 11.45 22.91
C ALA A 230 -5.11 10.99 21.88
N LEU A 231 -5.74 9.84 22.09
CA LEU A 231 -6.70 9.27 21.14
C LEU A 231 -8.14 9.72 21.42
N ASP A 232 -8.64 9.50 22.63
CA ASP A 232 -10.05 9.61 23.03
C ASP A 232 -10.39 10.88 23.85
N GLY A 233 -9.41 11.73 24.12
CA GLY A 233 -9.61 13.02 24.79
C GLY A 233 -10.47 13.98 23.96
N SER A 234 -11.06 14.98 24.64
CA SER A 234 -11.95 15.98 24.01
C SER A 234 -11.27 16.79 22.88
N TYR A 235 -9.95 16.86 22.88
CA TYR A 235 -9.11 17.44 21.83
C TYR A 235 -8.15 16.39 21.23
N GLY A 236 -8.42 15.10 21.47
CA GLY A 236 -7.60 14.00 20.96
C GLY A 236 -7.84 13.69 19.50
N TYR A 237 -7.15 12.65 19.02
CA TYR A 237 -7.12 12.24 17.62
C TYR A 237 -8.51 12.03 17.00
N PHE A 238 -9.43 11.33 17.69
CA PHE A 238 -10.76 11.05 17.16
C PHE A 238 -11.64 12.29 17.09
N SER A 239 -11.46 13.23 18.01
CA SER A 239 -12.14 14.53 17.97
C SER A 239 -11.62 15.40 16.83
N ALA A 240 -10.32 15.36 16.56
CA ALA A 240 -9.67 16.16 15.53
C ALA A 240 -9.91 15.61 14.10
N PHE A 241 -9.80 14.30 13.90
CA PHE A 241 -9.81 13.66 12.57
C PHE A 241 -11.10 12.93 12.25
N GLY A 242 -11.92 12.57 13.22
CA GLY A 242 -13.17 11.83 13.09
C GLY A 242 -14.42 12.62 13.50
N ALA A 243 -15.48 11.89 13.79
CA ALA A 243 -16.76 12.41 14.29
C ALA A 243 -16.98 12.14 15.79
N GLY A 244 -15.93 11.75 16.51
CA GLY A 244 -15.96 11.35 17.91
C GLY A 244 -15.38 9.95 18.11
N PHE A 245 -15.56 9.38 19.29
CA PHE A 245 -15.01 8.09 19.69
C PHE A 245 -16.12 7.12 20.08
N ASP A 246 -16.09 5.92 19.50
CA ASP A 246 -16.93 4.78 19.85
C ASP A 246 -16.04 3.65 20.40
N PRO A 247 -16.10 3.34 21.71
CA PRO A 247 -15.26 2.31 22.32
C PRO A 247 -15.55 0.90 21.79
N GLU A 248 -16.76 0.62 21.30
CA GLU A 248 -17.13 -0.69 20.74
C GLU A 248 -16.27 -1.08 19.52
N MET A 249 -15.72 -0.10 18.80
CA MET A 249 -14.80 -0.33 17.68
C MET A 249 -13.47 -1.02 18.07
N PHE A 250 -13.18 -1.09 19.37
CA PHE A 250 -11.97 -1.68 19.93
C PHE A 250 -12.25 -2.83 20.90
N ALA A 251 -13.52 -3.23 21.06
CA ALA A 251 -13.92 -4.25 22.03
C ALA A 251 -13.39 -5.65 21.69
N ASP A 252 -13.17 -5.94 20.41
CA ASP A 252 -12.75 -7.22 19.86
C ASP A 252 -11.23 -7.33 19.56
N LEU A 253 -10.41 -6.46 20.18
CA LEU A 253 -8.95 -6.54 20.06
C LEU A 253 -8.43 -7.90 20.56
N GLY A 254 -7.70 -8.61 19.67
CA GLY A 254 -7.19 -9.94 19.94
C GLY A 254 -8.17 -11.09 19.63
N GLU A 255 -9.40 -10.80 19.24
CA GLU A 255 -10.40 -11.79 18.83
C GLU A 255 -10.60 -11.81 17.31
N GLU A 256 -10.78 -10.63 16.68
CA GLU A 256 -10.84 -10.45 15.23
C GLU A 256 -9.48 -9.92 14.73
N PHE A 257 -8.81 -10.69 13.87
CA PHE A 257 -7.57 -10.28 13.23
C PHE A 257 -7.86 -9.56 11.91
N ALA A 258 -7.91 -8.24 11.97
CA ALA A 258 -8.32 -7.39 10.86
C ALA A 258 -7.37 -7.44 9.65
N ILE A 259 -6.15 -7.92 9.81
CA ILE A 259 -5.19 -8.16 8.73
C ILE A 259 -5.78 -9.05 7.63
N LEU A 260 -6.69 -9.96 7.96
CA LEU A 260 -7.35 -10.88 7.01
C LEU A 260 -8.17 -10.15 5.94
N GLY A 261 -8.58 -8.91 6.18
CA GLY A 261 -9.24 -8.03 5.22
C GLY A 261 -8.32 -7.33 4.23
N THR A 262 -7.01 -7.65 4.24
CA THR A 262 -6.02 -7.03 3.35
C THR A 262 -6.16 -7.55 1.92
N ALA A 263 -6.08 -6.63 0.97
CA ALA A 263 -6.08 -6.89 -0.45
C ALA A 263 -4.74 -6.49 -1.08
N PHE A 264 -4.30 -7.23 -2.10
CA PHE A 264 -3.09 -6.98 -2.88
C PHE A 264 -3.44 -6.47 -4.28
N LYS A 265 -2.56 -5.64 -4.83
CA LYS A 265 -2.77 -5.08 -6.17
C LYS A 265 -2.01 -5.88 -7.23
N PRO A 266 -2.70 -6.57 -8.15
CA PRO A 266 -2.07 -7.29 -9.25
C PRO A 266 -1.61 -6.35 -10.39
N HIS A 267 -2.09 -5.10 -10.42
CA HIS A 267 -1.85 -4.14 -11.50
C HIS A 267 -1.33 -2.82 -10.96
N GLY A 268 -0.68 -2.04 -11.82
CA GLY A 268 -0.31 -0.66 -11.54
C GLY A 268 -1.52 0.28 -11.53
N GLY A 269 -1.33 1.47 -10.97
CA GLY A 269 -2.35 2.51 -10.97
C GLY A 269 -3.33 2.43 -9.78
N CYS A 270 -4.47 3.06 -9.98
CA CYS A 270 -5.50 3.16 -8.94
C CYS A 270 -6.29 1.87 -8.80
N ARG A 271 -6.59 1.48 -7.55
CA ARG A 271 -7.41 0.30 -7.29
C ARG A 271 -8.77 0.31 -8.00
N HIS A 272 -9.42 1.47 -8.09
CA HIS A 272 -10.70 1.62 -8.78
C HIS A 272 -10.66 1.50 -10.32
N THR A 273 -9.51 1.08 -10.88
CA THR A 273 -9.35 0.74 -12.30
C THR A 273 -9.05 -0.75 -12.53
N HIS A 274 -8.75 -1.51 -11.47
CA HIS A 274 -8.28 -2.89 -11.57
C HIS A 274 -9.36 -3.83 -12.10
N GLN A 275 -10.63 -3.64 -11.69
CA GLN A 275 -11.75 -4.46 -12.18
C GLN A 275 -11.88 -4.42 -13.72
N ALA A 276 -11.56 -3.28 -14.33
CA ALA A 276 -11.59 -3.13 -15.78
C ALA A 276 -10.40 -3.84 -16.45
N ILE A 277 -9.22 -3.82 -15.81
CA ILE A 277 -8.04 -4.55 -16.28
C ILE A 277 -8.29 -6.07 -16.22
N ASP A 278 -8.84 -6.55 -15.11
CA ASP A 278 -9.21 -7.97 -14.95
C ASP A 278 -10.21 -8.40 -16.01
N ALA A 279 -11.21 -7.56 -16.32
CA ALA A 279 -12.20 -7.86 -17.36
C ALA A 279 -11.56 -7.89 -18.77
N VAL A 280 -10.58 -7.03 -19.06
CA VAL A 280 -9.78 -7.12 -20.29
C VAL A 280 -9.03 -8.45 -20.35
N GLN A 281 -8.36 -8.85 -19.29
CA GLN A 281 -7.63 -10.13 -19.25
C GLN A 281 -8.56 -11.33 -19.44
N ALA A 282 -9.78 -11.28 -18.87
CA ALA A 282 -10.80 -12.29 -19.09
C ALA A 282 -11.27 -12.36 -20.56
N ILE A 283 -11.39 -11.23 -21.25
CA ILE A 283 -11.69 -11.20 -22.69
C ILE A 283 -10.54 -11.74 -23.51
N LEU A 284 -9.29 -11.35 -23.21
CA LEU A 284 -8.11 -11.82 -23.93
C LEU A 284 -7.88 -13.34 -23.77
N SER A 285 -8.30 -13.92 -22.63
CA SER A 285 -8.24 -15.37 -22.43
C SER A 285 -9.19 -16.17 -23.33
N GLN A 286 -10.20 -15.53 -23.93
CA GLN A 286 -11.12 -16.13 -24.89
C GLN A 286 -10.50 -16.32 -26.28
N GLY A 287 -9.34 -15.70 -26.54
CA GLY A 287 -8.60 -15.78 -27.80
C GLY A 287 -7.97 -14.44 -28.20
N ALA A 288 -7.08 -14.48 -29.20
CA ALA A 288 -6.42 -13.29 -29.71
C ALA A 288 -7.45 -12.20 -30.12
N LEU A 289 -7.11 -10.94 -29.84
CA LEU A 289 -7.91 -9.78 -30.16
C LEU A 289 -7.04 -8.79 -30.95
N ASP A 290 -7.45 -8.47 -32.19
CA ASP A 290 -6.80 -7.41 -32.95
C ASP A 290 -7.35 -6.06 -32.47
N THR A 291 -6.55 -5.33 -31.70
CA THR A 291 -6.98 -4.05 -31.12
C THR A 291 -7.29 -3.03 -32.20
N THR A 292 -6.72 -3.12 -33.41
CA THR A 292 -6.96 -2.17 -34.52
C THR A 292 -8.39 -2.28 -35.06
N GLU A 293 -9.03 -3.45 -34.92
CA GLU A 293 -10.39 -3.74 -35.38
C GLU A 293 -11.47 -3.41 -34.33
N ILE A 294 -11.07 -2.90 -33.15
CA ILE A 294 -12.04 -2.52 -32.12
C ILE A 294 -12.75 -1.22 -32.54
N GLN A 295 -14.09 -1.24 -32.53
CA GLN A 295 -14.94 -0.10 -32.84
C GLN A 295 -15.58 0.56 -31.62
N ARG A 296 -15.90 -0.23 -30.58
CA ARG A 296 -16.58 0.23 -29.38
C ARG A 296 -16.24 -0.61 -28.18
N ILE A 297 -16.16 0.04 -27.01
CA ILE A 297 -15.90 -0.61 -25.72
C ILE A 297 -16.91 -0.05 -24.72
N ASP A 298 -17.80 -0.91 -24.20
CA ASP A 298 -18.76 -0.56 -23.16
C ASP A 298 -18.28 -1.10 -21.83
N LEU A 299 -18.13 -0.23 -20.83
CA LEU A 299 -17.62 -0.54 -19.50
C LEU A 299 -18.64 -0.14 -18.44
N GLY A 300 -19.27 -1.11 -17.80
CA GLY A 300 -20.15 -0.96 -16.65
C GLY A 300 -19.43 -1.25 -15.35
N THR A 301 -19.54 -0.36 -14.36
CA THR A 301 -18.93 -0.52 -13.03
C THR A 301 -19.73 0.26 -11.98
N TYR A 302 -19.26 0.29 -10.71
CA TYR A 302 -19.93 1.01 -9.62
C TYR A 302 -19.69 2.53 -9.68
N GLY A 303 -20.63 3.29 -9.14
CA GLY A 303 -20.68 4.76 -9.26
C GLY A 303 -19.45 5.48 -8.71
N TYR A 304 -18.83 4.94 -7.63
CA TYR A 304 -17.60 5.54 -7.10
C TYR A 304 -16.45 5.52 -8.12
N ALA A 305 -16.28 4.43 -8.88
CA ALA A 305 -15.24 4.32 -9.93
C ALA A 305 -15.52 5.21 -11.15
N THR A 306 -16.74 5.73 -11.30
CA THR A 306 -17.10 6.65 -12.40
C THR A 306 -16.96 8.14 -12.04
N ARG A 307 -16.49 8.48 -10.84
CA ARG A 307 -16.27 9.89 -10.43
C ARG A 307 -15.27 10.57 -11.35
N PRO A 308 -15.36 11.91 -11.50
CA PRO A 308 -14.49 12.67 -12.42
C PRO A 308 -13.00 12.37 -12.25
N ILE A 309 -12.54 12.18 -11.01
CA ILE A 309 -11.14 11.84 -10.72
C ILE A 309 -10.67 10.54 -11.34
N PHE A 310 -11.55 9.52 -11.48
CA PHE A 310 -11.22 8.23 -12.09
C PHE A 310 -11.63 8.16 -13.57
N ARG A 311 -12.51 9.02 -14.02
CA ARG A 311 -12.82 9.17 -15.45
C ARG A 311 -11.73 9.91 -16.19
N VAL A 312 -11.14 10.91 -15.57
CA VAL A 312 -10.14 11.84 -16.11
C VAL A 312 -10.39 12.09 -17.59
N ASP A 313 -11.33 12.96 -17.88
CA ASP A 313 -11.84 13.18 -19.22
C ASP A 313 -11.15 14.35 -19.93
N PRO A 314 -10.88 14.20 -21.22
CA PRO A 314 -10.63 12.96 -21.97
C PRO A 314 -9.15 12.58 -22.02
N ASN A 315 -8.24 13.45 -21.58
CA ASN A 315 -6.80 13.30 -21.75
C ASN A 315 -6.08 13.52 -20.41
N PRO A 316 -5.51 12.47 -19.80
CA PRO A 316 -4.59 12.64 -18.68
C PRO A 316 -3.43 13.56 -19.09
N VAL A 317 -2.94 14.35 -18.14
CA VAL A 317 -1.87 15.34 -18.38
C VAL A 317 -0.51 14.81 -17.97
N SER A 318 -0.46 13.66 -17.30
CA SER A 318 0.76 12.98 -16.88
C SER A 318 0.51 11.48 -16.75
N ARG A 319 1.60 10.72 -16.61
CA ARG A 319 1.56 9.29 -16.36
C ARG A 319 0.85 8.94 -15.05
N GLU A 320 1.05 9.73 -14.00
CA GLU A 320 0.45 9.54 -12.67
C GLU A 320 -1.06 9.72 -12.76
N VAL A 321 -1.52 10.73 -13.48
CA VAL A 321 -2.95 10.98 -13.74
C VAL A 321 -3.53 9.88 -14.65
N ALA A 322 -2.76 9.40 -15.63
CA ALA A 322 -3.14 8.27 -16.48
C ALA A 322 -3.43 7.00 -15.68
N GLY A 323 -2.63 6.73 -14.64
CA GLY A 323 -2.84 5.60 -13.71
C GLY A 323 -4.08 5.73 -12.82
N LEU A 324 -4.69 6.91 -12.72
CA LEU A 324 -5.98 7.10 -12.04
C LEU A 324 -7.18 6.88 -13.01
N SER A 325 -6.96 6.94 -14.32
CA SER A 325 -8.01 6.88 -15.33
C SER A 325 -8.41 5.43 -15.63
N ILE A 326 -9.67 5.08 -15.37
CA ILE A 326 -10.22 3.76 -15.73
C ILE A 326 -10.16 3.53 -17.24
N ARG A 327 -10.41 4.57 -18.07
CA ARG A 327 -10.32 4.47 -19.53
C ARG A 327 -8.88 4.20 -19.99
N THR A 328 -7.90 4.92 -19.44
CA THR A 328 -6.50 4.72 -19.81
C THR A 328 -5.99 3.37 -19.35
N SER A 329 -6.31 2.94 -18.11
CA SER A 329 -5.92 1.63 -17.60
C SER A 329 -6.49 0.49 -18.45
N THR A 330 -7.76 0.58 -18.87
CA THR A 330 -8.39 -0.38 -19.78
C THR A 330 -7.70 -0.39 -21.15
N ALA A 331 -7.40 0.78 -21.73
CA ALA A 331 -6.71 0.87 -23.03
C ALA A 331 -5.29 0.31 -22.99
N VAL A 332 -4.54 0.59 -21.92
CA VAL A 332 -3.21 0.04 -21.67
C VAL A 332 -3.28 -1.50 -21.56
N ALA A 333 -4.25 -2.02 -20.82
CA ALA A 333 -4.45 -3.46 -20.66
C ALA A 333 -4.82 -4.13 -22.00
N LEU A 334 -5.66 -3.53 -22.83
CA LEU A 334 -5.98 -4.03 -24.18
C LEU A 334 -4.76 -4.10 -25.08
N LYS A 335 -3.90 -3.06 -25.08
CA LYS A 335 -2.67 -3.03 -25.88
C LYS A 335 -1.63 -4.05 -25.44
N HIS A 336 -1.41 -4.19 -24.12
CA HIS A 336 -0.28 -4.95 -23.59
C HIS A 336 -0.67 -6.31 -22.98
N GLY A 337 -1.97 -6.64 -22.88
CA GLY A 337 -2.45 -7.81 -22.12
C GLY A 337 -2.32 -7.66 -20.60
N SER A 338 -1.76 -6.54 -20.14
CA SER A 338 -1.49 -6.25 -18.73
C SER A 338 -1.40 -4.74 -18.48
N ALA A 339 -1.46 -4.32 -17.22
CA ALA A 339 -1.26 -2.93 -16.83
C ALA A 339 -0.21 -2.82 -15.71
N TRP A 340 0.99 -3.38 -15.96
CA TRP A 340 2.12 -3.18 -15.08
C TRP A 340 2.59 -1.72 -15.07
N PRO A 341 3.28 -1.25 -14.00
CA PRO A 341 3.73 0.15 -13.96
C PRO A 341 4.53 0.60 -15.18
N HIS A 342 5.30 -0.27 -15.82
CA HIS A 342 6.06 0.08 -17.02
C HIS A 342 5.16 0.25 -18.26
N ASN A 343 4.01 -0.45 -18.35
CA ASN A 343 3.08 -0.31 -19.47
C ASN A 343 2.44 1.10 -19.53
N PHE A 344 2.36 1.79 -18.41
CA PHE A 344 1.86 3.17 -18.38
C PHE A 344 2.82 4.20 -18.99
N SER A 345 4.03 3.82 -19.42
CA SER A 345 4.87 4.70 -20.24
C SER A 345 4.19 5.07 -21.56
N ASP A 346 3.34 4.19 -22.08
CA ASP A 346 2.63 4.34 -23.35
C ASP A 346 1.28 5.05 -23.24
N TRP A 347 0.97 5.64 -22.08
CA TRP A 347 -0.35 6.21 -21.77
C TRP A 347 -0.87 7.22 -22.79
N ASP A 348 0.01 7.91 -23.52
CA ASP A 348 -0.33 8.92 -24.52
C ASP A 348 0.05 8.50 -25.96
N GLU A 349 0.43 7.25 -26.19
CA GLU A 349 0.67 6.75 -27.54
C GLU A 349 -0.62 6.73 -28.39
N PRO A 350 -0.50 6.87 -29.72
CA PRO A 350 -1.66 6.96 -30.63
C PRO A 350 -2.66 5.81 -30.45
N GLU A 351 -2.22 4.59 -30.28
CA GLU A 351 -3.09 3.43 -30.11
C GLU A 351 -3.84 3.47 -28.76
N VAL A 352 -3.13 3.70 -27.66
CA VAL A 352 -3.76 3.83 -26.34
C VAL A 352 -4.77 4.97 -26.32
N ARG A 353 -4.44 6.09 -26.95
CA ARG A 353 -5.33 7.25 -27.09
C ARG A 353 -6.58 6.91 -27.90
N ARG A 354 -6.44 6.18 -29.01
CA ARG A 354 -7.56 5.70 -29.82
C ARG A 354 -8.46 4.77 -29.02
N LEU A 355 -7.89 3.74 -28.38
CA LEU A 355 -8.65 2.78 -27.57
C LEU A 355 -9.40 3.49 -26.42
N ARG A 356 -8.71 4.37 -25.69
CA ARG A 356 -9.31 5.17 -24.60
C ARG A 356 -10.55 5.94 -25.04
N ASN A 357 -10.52 6.52 -26.26
CA ASN A 357 -11.64 7.29 -26.79
C ASN A 357 -12.83 6.42 -27.25
N LEU A 358 -12.64 5.12 -27.45
CA LEU A 358 -13.70 4.17 -27.74
C LEU A 358 -14.44 3.66 -26.51
N ILE A 359 -13.90 3.95 -25.29
CA ILE A 359 -14.46 3.43 -24.04
C ILE A 359 -15.56 4.34 -23.52
N ASP A 360 -16.78 3.82 -23.46
CA ASP A 360 -17.91 4.42 -22.75
C ASP A 360 -18.03 3.81 -21.35
N VAL A 361 -17.96 4.64 -20.31
CA VAL A 361 -17.98 4.23 -18.90
C VAL A 361 -19.31 4.62 -18.29
N GLN A 362 -20.03 3.64 -17.75
CA GLN A 362 -21.36 3.84 -17.16
C GLN A 362 -21.46 3.13 -15.79
N VAL A 363 -22.41 3.61 -14.97
CA VAL A 363 -22.80 2.88 -13.75
C VAL A 363 -23.68 1.70 -14.16
N ASP A 364 -23.25 0.48 -13.82
CA ASP A 364 -24.06 -0.73 -13.98
C ASP A 364 -24.90 -0.94 -12.72
N PRO A 365 -26.26 -0.91 -12.80
CA PRO A 365 -27.13 -1.02 -11.62
C PRO A 365 -26.96 -2.33 -10.85
N GLU A 366 -26.62 -3.45 -11.52
CA GLU A 366 -26.39 -4.75 -10.87
C GLU A 366 -25.09 -4.73 -10.04
N ILE A 367 -24.09 -3.99 -10.50
CA ILE A 367 -22.80 -3.83 -9.81
C ILE A 367 -22.94 -2.81 -8.67
N GLU A 368 -23.62 -1.69 -8.92
CA GLU A 368 -23.80 -0.61 -7.95
C GLU A 368 -24.46 -1.07 -6.66
N VAL A 369 -25.46 -1.92 -6.75
CA VAL A 369 -26.22 -2.40 -5.58
C VAL A 369 -25.34 -3.27 -4.65
N ARG A 370 -24.23 -3.81 -5.16
CA ARG A 370 -23.29 -4.66 -4.40
C ARG A 370 -22.12 -3.85 -3.81
N TYR A 371 -21.94 -2.60 -4.22
CA TYR A 371 -20.89 -1.74 -3.68
C TYR A 371 -21.29 -1.21 -2.30
N PRO A 372 -20.41 -1.14 -1.28
CA PRO A 372 -18.95 -1.34 -1.33
C PRO A 372 -18.47 -2.79 -1.09
N ASP A 373 -19.33 -3.76 -0.88
CA ASP A 373 -18.95 -5.14 -0.54
C ASP A 373 -18.33 -5.88 -1.73
N SER A 374 -18.66 -5.44 -2.95
CA SER A 374 -18.14 -5.99 -4.20
C SER A 374 -17.72 -4.86 -5.16
N ASN A 375 -16.59 -5.05 -5.86
CA ASN A 375 -16.00 -4.08 -6.77
C ASN A 375 -15.95 -4.64 -8.20
N GLY A 376 -17.11 -4.85 -8.81
CA GLY A 376 -17.23 -5.55 -10.09
C GLY A 376 -17.06 -4.69 -11.33
N CYS A 377 -16.98 -5.38 -12.49
CA CYS A 377 -16.97 -4.78 -13.82
C CYS A 377 -17.64 -5.67 -14.85
N ARG A 378 -18.38 -5.05 -15.76
CA ARG A 378 -18.88 -5.64 -17.00
C ARG A 378 -18.19 -4.93 -18.17
N LEU A 379 -17.49 -5.66 -19.01
CA LEU A 379 -16.81 -5.12 -20.17
C LEU A 379 -17.30 -5.82 -21.43
N SER A 380 -17.61 -5.06 -22.47
CA SER A 380 -17.96 -5.57 -23.80
C SER A 380 -17.13 -4.84 -24.86
N VAL A 381 -16.49 -5.60 -25.75
CA VAL A 381 -15.69 -5.11 -26.86
C VAL A 381 -16.37 -5.51 -28.17
N THR A 382 -16.75 -4.52 -28.99
CA THR A 382 -17.35 -4.72 -30.31
C THR A 382 -16.31 -4.53 -31.40
N MET A 383 -16.15 -5.55 -32.24
CA MET A 383 -15.20 -5.58 -33.36
C MET A 383 -15.84 -5.05 -34.67
N ALA A 384 -15.03 -4.66 -35.64
CA ALA A 384 -15.47 -4.17 -36.96
C ALA A 384 -16.34 -5.18 -37.74
N ASN A 385 -16.09 -6.48 -37.53
CA ASN A 385 -16.90 -7.54 -38.14
C ASN A 385 -18.24 -7.82 -37.42
N GLY A 386 -18.55 -7.06 -36.37
CA GLY A 386 -19.75 -7.23 -35.55
C GLY A 386 -19.62 -8.29 -34.44
N GLU A 387 -18.49 -8.96 -34.28
CA GLU A 387 -18.22 -9.85 -33.14
C GLU A 387 -18.22 -9.03 -31.85
N VAL A 388 -18.85 -9.55 -30.80
CA VAL A 388 -18.85 -8.96 -29.47
C VAL A 388 -18.24 -9.96 -28.49
N ARG A 389 -17.17 -9.55 -27.80
CA ARG A 389 -16.60 -10.29 -26.67
C ARG A 389 -16.91 -9.57 -25.37
N SER A 390 -17.31 -10.31 -24.37
CA SER A 390 -17.69 -9.74 -23.09
C SER A 390 -17.20 -10.55 -21.90
N ALA A 391 -17.02 -9.87 -20.78
CA ALA A 391 -16.71 -10.46 -19.49
C ALA A 391 -17.50 -9.74 -18.39
N PHE A 392 -17.96 -10.50 -17.39
CA PHE A 392 -18.54 -9.98 -16.16
C PHE A 392 -17.78 -10.56 -14.98
N LEU A 393 -17.23 -9.69 -14.15
CA LEU A 393 -16.49 -10.05 -12.94
C LEU A 393 -17.19 -9.40 -11.75
N PRO A 394 -17.68 -10.18 -10.78
CA PRO A 394 -18.34 -9.62 -9.59
C PRO A 394 -17.33 -8.93 -8.66
N ASN A 395 -16.09 -9.43 -8.59
CA ASN A 395 -15.01 -8.89 -7.78
C ASN A 395 -13.73 -8.77 -8.61
N MET A 396 -12.88 -7.80 -8.27
CA MET A 396 -11.55 -7.69 -8.84
C MET A 396 -10.56 -8.61 -8.13
N LYS A 397 -9.52 -9.00 -8.83
CA LYS A 397 -8.42 -9.82 -8.32
C LYS A 397 -7.66 -9.09 -7.21
N GLY A 398 -7.20 -9.86 -6.23
CA GLY A 398 -6.43 -9.40 -5.08
C GLY A 398 -7.29 -9.01 -3.86
N GLU A 399 -8.63 -8.98 -3.96
CA GLU A 399 -9.51 -8.84 -2.81
C GLU A 399 -9.46 -10.08 -1.91
N PRO A 400 -9.84 -9.97 -0.62
CA PRO A 400 -9.91 -11.13 0.28
C PRO A 400 -10.77 -12.27 -0.28
N GLU A 401 -11.86 -11.94 -0.98
CA GLU A 401 -12.77 -12.90 -1.60
C GLU A 401 -12.23 -13.50 -2.90
N PHE A 402 -11.19 -12.90 -3.48
CA PHE A 402 -10.53 -13.36 -4.70
C PHE A 402 -9.03 -13.09 -4.64
N ARG A 403 -8.36 -13.72 -3.69
CA ARG A 403 -6.93 -13.49 -3.40
C ARG A 403 -6.03 -13.80 -4.60
N MET A 404 -4.92 -13.11 -4.67
CA MET A 404 -3.81 -13.52 -5.53
C MET A 404 -3.24 -14.85 -5.04
N THR A 405 -2.94 -15.74 -5.97
CA THR A 405 -2.21 -16.99 -5.68
C THR A 405 -0.74 -16.67 -5.40
N ASP A 406 -0.05 -17.62 -4.75
CA ASP A 406 1.39 -17.52 -4.55
C ASP A 406 2.17 -17.31 -5.86
N ALA A 407 1.82 -18.04 -6.92
CA ALA A 407 2.44 -17.87 -8.24
C ALA A 407 2.23 -16.47 -8.83
N GLU A 408 1.06 -15.85 -8.62
CA GLU A 408 0.80 -14.47 -9.07
C GLU A 408 1.58 -13.45 -8.25
N LEU A 409 1.72 -13.64 -6.94
CA LEU A 409 2.54 -12.79 -6.07
C LEU A 409 4.02 -12.86 -6.45
N ARG A 410 4.55 -14.06 -6.68
CA ARG A 410 5.93 -14.27 -7.17
C ARG A 410 6.15 -13.67 -8.55
N THR A 411 5.18 -13.80 -9.46
CA THR A 411 5.22 -13.14 -10.78
C THR A 411 5.28 -11.62 -10.62
N LYS A 412 4.44 -11.05 -9.76
CA LYS A 412 4.46 -9.61 -9.45
C LYS A 412 5.84 -9.18 -8.97
N PHE A 413 6.39 -9.87 -7.98
CA PHE A 413 7.72 -9.58 -7.44
C PHE A 413 8.80 -9.62 -8.53
N SER A 414 8.84 -10.71 -9.31
CA SER A 414 9.82 -10.88 -10.40
C SER A 414 9.71 -9.77 -11.46
N VAL A 415 8.49 -9.40 -11.87
CA VAL A 415 8.28 -8.28 -12.81
C VAL A 415 8.80 -6.95 -12.27
N LEU A 416 8.63 -6.71 -10.96
CA LEU A 416 9.06 -5.46 -10.32
C LEU A 416 10.57 -5.39 -10.09
N THR A 417 11.27 -6.53 -10.00
CA THR A 417 12.69 -6.59 -9.59
C THR A 417 13.66 -7.07 -10.69
N ARG A 418 13.15 -7.54 -11.82
CA ARG A 418 13.95 -8.15 -12.89
C ARG A 418 15.12 -7.31 -13.42
N ASP A 419 15.00 -5.98 -13.34
CA ASP A 419 16.03 -5.05 -13.81
C ASP A 419 17.05 -4.69 -12.70
N LEU A 420 16.86 -5.20 -11.47
CA LEU A 420 17.76 -5.01 -10.32
C LEU A 420 18.68 -6.20 -10.08
N PHE A 421 18.14 -7.41 -10.20
CA PHE A 421 18.90 -8.63 -9.90
C PHE A 421 18.26 -9.87 -10.55
N PRO A 422 19.03 -10.99 -10.65
CA PRO A 422 18.57 -12.22 -11.27
C PRO A 422 17.44 -12.89 -10.45
N GLN A 423 16.69 -13.79 -11.12
CA GLN A 423 15.53 -14.48 -10.53
C GLN A 423 15.90 -15.27 -9.27
N GLU A 424 17.10 -15.85 -9.20
CA GLU A 424 17.57 -16.61 -8.03
C GLU A 424 17.59 -15.77 -6.76
N ARG A 425 17.84 -14.45 -6.87
CA ARG A 425 17.78 -13.55 -5.73
C ARG A 425 16.34 -13.25 -5.32
N ALA A 426 15.44 -13.09 -6.27
CA ALA A 426 14.00 -12.94 -6.01
C ALA A 426 13.46 -14.19 -5.29
N ASP A 427 13.88 -15.38 -5.71
CA ASP A 427 13.51 -16.65 -5.09
C ASP A 427 14.11 -16.78 -3.67
N ALA A 428 15.32 -16.30 -3.44
CA ALA A 428 15.93 -16.28 -2.11
C ALA A 428 15.18 -15.35 -1.15
N ILE A 429 14.78 -14.15 -1.61
CA ILE A 429 13.96 -13.22 -0.81
C ILE A 429 12.61 -13.88 -0.47
N TYR A 430 11.97 -14.55 -1.45
CA TYR A 430 10.74 -15.29 -1.21
C TYR A 430 10.91 -16.37 -0.14
N ALA A 431 11.97 -17.17 -0.22
CA ALA A 431 12.23 -18.25 0.73
C ALA A 431 12.38 -17.69 2.16
N VAL A 432 13.17 -16.64 2.34
CA VAL A 432 13.35 -16.00 3.65
C VAL A 432 12.02 -15.39 4.17
N CYS A 433 11.24 -14.73 3.33
CA CYS A 433 9.96 -14.17 3.75
C CYS A 433 8.93 -15.26 4.12
N ASN A 434 8.98 -16.43 3.46
CA ASN A 434 8.06 -17.53 3.73
C ASN A 434 8.37 -18.25 5.05
N GLU A 435 9.61 -18.18 5.53
CA GLU A 435 10.09 -18.75 6.79
C GLU A 435 10.54 -17.64 7.77
N LEU A 436 9.88 -16.48 7.72
CA LEU A 436 10.32 -15.28 8.44
C LEU A 436 10.42 -15.49 9.94
N GLU A 437 9.54 -16.32 10.54
CA GLU A 437 9.57 -16.66 11.97
C GLU A 437 10.86 -17.37 12.40
N MET A 438 11.60 -17.96 11.45
CA MET A 438 12.87 -18.63 11.72
C MET A 438 14.07 -17.67 11.66
N LEU A 439 13.84 -16.41 11.31
CA LEU A 439 14.90 -15.43 11.09
C LEU A 439 15.32 -14.78 12.42
N ASP A 440 16.55 -15.01 12.84
CA ASP A 440 17.10 -14.39 14.05
C ASP A 440 17.45 -12.91 13.87
N GLN A 441 17.84 -12.51 12.65
CA GLN A 441 18.28 -11.15 12.35
C GLN A 441 17.78 -10.69 10.97
N ILE A 442 17.05 -9.59 10.93
CA ILE A 442 16.49 -9.03 9.69
C ILE A 442 17.56 -8.58 8.68
N GLY A 443 18.79 -8.35 9.12
CA GLY A 443 19.91 -7.97 8.27
C GLY A 443 20.17 -8.95 7.11
N GLU A 444 19.86 -10.23 7.28
CA GLU A 444 19.95 -11.23 6.21
C GLU A 444 18.99 -10.91 5.06
N LEU A 445 17.74 -10.52 5.39
CA LEU A 445 16.74 -10.15 4.40
C LEU A 445 17.06 -8.80 3.74
N THR A 446 17.44 -7.79 4.52
CA THR A 446 17.74 -6.44 3.97
C THR A 446 18.97 -6.47 3.07
N GLN A 447 19.97 -7.30 3.33
CA GLN A 447 21.12 -7.52 2.44
C GLN A 447 20.72 -8.15 1.10
N LEU A 448 19.80 -9.10 1.08
CA LEU A 448 19.26 -9.67 -0.16
C LEU A 448 18.52 -8.60 -1.01
N CYS A 449 17.98 -7.57 -0.37
CA CYS A 449 17.28 -6.47 -1.03
C CYS A 449 18.21 -5.40 -1.61
N ALA A 450 19.52 -5.48 -1.39
CA ALA A 450 20.50 -4.59 -2.01
C ALA A 450 20.80 -5.02 -3.45
N ALA A 451 20.71 -4.09 -4.42
CA ALA A 451 21.19 -4.36 -5.78
C ALA A 451 22.68 -4.73 -5.75
N ALA A 452 23.13 -5.65 -6.59
CA ALA A 452 24.55 -5.86 -6.77
C ALA A 452 25.17 -4.52 -7.19
N GLU A 453 26.32 -4.14 -6.58
CA GLU A 453 27.07 -2.98 -7.03
C GLU A 453 27.21 -3.09 -8.56
N SER A 454 26.66 -2.11 -9.28
CA SER A 454 26.94 -2.01 -10.70
C SER A 454 28.45 -1.83 -10.80
N VAL A 455 29.14 -2.83 -11.34
CA VAL A 455 30.52 -2.66 -11.78
C VAL A 455 30.47 -1.57 -12.84
N THR A 456 30.55 -0.31 -12.42
CA THR A 456 30.79 0.80 -13.34
C THR A 456 32.21 0.62 -13.87
N ALA A 457 32.28 0.08 -15.11
CA ALA A 457 33.49 0.08 -15.91
C ALA A 457 33.75 1.49 -16.45
#